data_110415e929dc2e152e81825236ce3136
#
_entry.id   110415e929dc2e152e81825236ce3136
#
_cell.length_a   1.000
_cell.length_b   1.000
_cell.length_c   1.000
_cell.angle_alpha   90.00
_cell.angle_beta   90.00
_cell.angle_gamma   90.00
#
_symmetry.space_group_name_H-M   'P 1'
#
loop_
_entity.id
_entity.type
_entity.pdbx_description
1 polymer ?
#
loop_
_entity_poly.entity_id
_entity_poly.type
_entity_poly.pdbx_seq_one_letter_code
_entity_poly.pdbx_strand_id
1 'polypeptide(L)'
;MQVEDIIIIGAGPAGLAAAIQFKRYGIRPLLFERAVVGGLLRNANLVENYPGFPRGITGPGLVKLFARQAHNMGVDLTHEEVTAITYDQDLFQVRTRQNSYCSPVAVIATGTKSLRIADILIPEELQDRIFYEVYDLLQEEGKCVVIIGSGDAAFDYALNLGKKNRVIILNRGERPKCLPLLWERAQKVETISYRNSVVVQKVTKYSKSGMLVDCQTPAGELQFHADYLLVAIGREANLDCLSDALMQQTSMLEMQGLLYIIGDVKNGIFRQTSIAVGEGVLAAMKIYWYLKEIP
;
A
#
# COMPACT_ATOMS: atom_id res chain seq x y z
N MET A 1 7.67 24.85 17.32
CA MET A 1 7.91 23.79 16.32
C MET A 1 9.05 22.94 16.86
N GLN A 2 8.87 21.62 16.87
CA GLN A 2 9.89 20.69 17.37
C GLN A 2 10.88 20.41 16.23
N VAL A 3 12.17 20.54 16.49
CA VAL A 3 13.24 20.29 15.49
C VAL A 3 13.76 18.87 15.69
N GLU A 4 13.73 18.08 14.61
CA GLU A 4 14.20 16.70 14.56
C GLU A 4 15.36 16.58 13.57
N ASP A 5 16.31 15.71 13.81
CA ASP A 5 17.44 15.54 12.89
C ASP A 5 16.97 14.91 11.56
N ILE A 6 16.09 13.93 11.63
CA ILE A 6 15.57 13.20 10.47
C ILE A 6 14.10 12.88 10.70
N ILE A 7 13.27 13.16 9.72
CA ILE A 7 11.86 12.75 9.67
C ILE A 7 11.66 11.68 8.60
N ILE A 8 10.98 10.60 8.97
CA ILE A 8 10.54 9.53 8.05
C ILE A 8 9.02 9.49 8.01
N ILE A 9 8.41 9.50 6.84
CA ILE A 9 6.96 9.49 6.66
C ILE A 9 6.51 8.17 6.04
N GLY A 10 5.82 7.37 6.84
CA GLY A 10 5.32 6.03 6.51
C GLY A 10 6.15 4.90 7.13
N ALA A 11 5.50 4.06 7.95
CA ALA A 11 6.07 2.87 8.58
C ALA A 11 5.75 1.58 7.80
N GLY A 12 5.78 1.65 6.47
CA GLY A 12 5.85 0.49 5.59
C GLY A 12 7.25 -0.16 5.61
N PRO A 13 7.49 -1.20 4.80
CA PRO A 13 8.79 -1.89 4.75
C PRO A 13 9.99 -0.97 4.55
N ALA A 14 9.87 0.04 3.68
CA ALA A 14 10.95 1.00 3.40
C ALA A 14 11.27 1.89 4.61
N GLY A 15 10.25 2.52 5.19
CA GLY A 15 10.43 3.42 6.35
C GLY A 15 10.91 2.68 7.59
N LEU A 16 10.39 1.47 7.86
CA LEU A 16 10.86 0.63 8.96
C LEU A 16 12.32 0.23 8.79
N ALA A 17 12.72 -0.17 7.58
CA ALA A 17 14.11 -0.55 7.29
C ALA A 17 15.06 0.64 7.46
N ALA A 18 14.66 1.83 7.00
CA ALA A 18 15.42 3.06 7.21
C ALA A 18 15.56 3.39 8.70
N ALA A 19 14.46 3.37 9.45
CA ALA A 19 14.46 3.67 10.89
C ALA A 19 15.32 2.70 11.69
N ILE A 20 15.23 1.39 11.41
CA ILE A 20 16.07 0.36 12.02
C ILE A 20 17.55 0.63 11.73
N GLN A 21 17.89 0.99 10.48
CA GLN A 21 19.27 1.27 10.11
C GLN A 21 19.79 2.54 10.78
N PHE A 22 18.99 3.59 10.92
CA PHE A 22 19.36 4.79 11.69
C PHE A 22 19.66 4.48 13.15
N LYS A 23 18.82 3.67 13.81
CA LYS A 23 19.07 3.25 15.21
C LYS A 23 20.40 2.49 15.34
N ARG A 24 20.81 1.72 14.35
CA ARG A 24 22.14 1.07 14.32
C ARG A 24 23.29 2.06 14.22
N TYR A 25 23.05 3.25 13.67
CA TYR A 25 24.03 4.35 13.63
C TYR A 25 23.97 5.27 14.86
N GLY A 26 23.11 4.98 15.83
CA GLY A 26 22.90 5.82 17.01
C GLY A 26 22.03 7.05 16.76
N ILE A 27 21.43 7.15 15.57
CA ILE A 27 20.52 8.25 15.21
C ILE A 27 19.10 7.88 15.60
N ARG A 28 18.33 8.87 16.05
CA ARG A 28 16.92 8.72 16.42
C ARG A 28 16.04 9.45 15.42
N PRO A 29 15.58 8.79 14.33
CA PRO A 29 14.64 9.40 13.41
C PRO A 29 13.26 9.49 14.04
N LEU A 30 12.50 10.53 13.71
CA LEU A 30 11.07 10.60 13.99
C LEU A 30 10.32 9.90 12.85
N LEU A 31 9.69 8.76 13.16
CA LEU A 31 8.94 7.96 12.19
C LEU A 31 7.43 8.16 12.36
N PHE A 32 6.76 8.63 11.32
CA PHE A 32 5.30 8.82 11.27
C PHE A 32 4.59 7.64 10.62
N GLU A 33 3.47 7.24 11.22
CA GLU A 33 2.52 6.30 10.61
C GLU A 33 1.08 6.74 10.93
N ARG A 34 0.25 6.88 9.90
CA ARG A 34 -1.14 7.33 10.05
C ARG A 34 -2.09 6.27 10.60
N ALA A 35 -1.79 4.99 10.38
CA ALA A 35 -2.69 3.89 10.70
C ALA A 35 -1.95 2.75 11.40
N VAL A 36 -1.52 1.74 10.67
CA VAL A 36 -0.91 0.52 11.18
C VAL A 36 0.43 0.27 10.53
N VAL A 37 1.41 -0.08 11.33
CA VAL A 37 2.76 -0.46 10.88
C VAL A 37 2.70 -1.58 9.82
N GLY A 38 3.61 -1.49 8.83
CA GLY A 38 3.76 -2.48 7.78
C GLY A 38 3.12 -2.11 6.45
N GLY A 39 2.31 -1.06 6.42
CA GLY A 39 1.70 -0.54 5.19
C GLY A 39 0.93 -1.63 4.42
N LEU A 40 1.09 -1.64 3.09
CA LEU A 40 0.36 -2.57 2.20
C LEU A 40 0.84 -4.02 2.26
N LEU A 41 2.00 -4.30 2.85
CA LEU A 41 2.48 -5.67 3.02
C LEU A 41 1.47 -6.54 3.80
N ARG A 42 0.65 -5.95 4.68
CA ARG A 42 -0.42 -6.65 5.41
C ARG A 42 -1.49 -7.27 4.51
N ASN A 43 -1.62 -6.80 3.27
CA ASN A 43 -2.59 -7.33 2.30
C ASN A 43 -2.12 -8.62 1.62
N ALA A 44 -0.81 -8.89 1.59
CA ALA A 44 -0.26 -10.03 0.88
C ALA A 44 -0.68 -11.36 1.53
N ASN A 45 -1.26 -12.25 0.71
CA ASN A 45 -1.64 -13.59 1.14
C ASN A 45 -0.41 -14.44 1.46
N LEU A 46 0.55 -14.48 0.53
CA LEU A 46 1.80 -15.23 0.69
C LEU A 46 2.96 -14.51 -0.02
N VAL A 47 3.98 -14.16 0.75
CA VAL A 47 5.22 -13.56 0.26
C VAL A 47 6.26 -14.66 0.09
N GLU A 48 6.58 -15.02 -1.15
CA GLU A 48 7.52 -16.12 -1.48
C GLU A 48 8.87 -15.63 -2.00
N ASN A 49 8.96 -14.34 -2.33
CA ASN A 49 10.14 -13.73 -2.92
C ASN A 49 10.91 -12.82 -1.94
N TYR A 50 10.69 -13.00 -0.64
CA TYR A 50 11.49 -12.37 0.41
C TYR A 50 12.47 -13.41 0.97
N PRO A 51 13.79 -13.28 0.73
CA PRO A 51 14.77 -14.26 1.19
C PRO A 51 14.75 -14.48 2.70
N GLY A 52 14.97 -15.72 3.15
CA GLY A 52 14.91 -16.12 4.56
C GLY A 52 13.64 -16.90 4.92
N PHE A 53 12.66 -16.98 4.02
CA PHE A 53 11.42 -17.73 4.22
C PHE A 53 11.22 -18.78 3.11
N PRO A 54 11.87 -19.95 3.19
CA PRO A 54 11.90 -20.94 2.09
C PRO A 54 10.52 -21.54 1.76
N ARG A 55 9.53 -21.39 2.62
CA ARG A 55 8.14 -21.81 2.40
C ARG A 55 7.19 -20.61 2.23
N GLY A 56 7.75 -19.42 2.02
CA GLY A 56 6.99 -18.17 2.08
C GLY A 56 6.55 -17.80 3.50
N ILE A 57 5.99 -16.62 3.62
CA ILE A 57 5.40 -16.09 4.85
C ILE A 57 4.18 -15.23 4.47
N THR A 58 3.13 -15.25 5.28
CA THR A 58 1.98 -14.34 5.06
C THR A 58 2.40 -12.89 5.27
N GLY A 59 1.79 -11.96 4.51
CA GLY A 59 2.05 -10.53 4.68
C GLY A 59 1.92 -10.06 6.12
N PRO A 60 0.80 -10.35 6.83
CA PRO A 60 0.65 -10.04 8.26
C PRO A 60 1.74 -10.66 9.14
N GLY A 61 2.19 -11.88 8.82
CA GLY A 61 3.28 -12.54 9.52
C GLY A 61 4.60 -11.79 9.39
N LEU A 62 4.94 -11.38 8.18
CA LEU A 62 6.16 -10.61 7.91
C LEU A 62 6.11 -9.20 8.54
N VAL A 63 4.95 -8.54 8.47
CA VAL A 63 4.71 -7.25 9.16
C VAL A 63 4.97 -7.37 10.66
N LYS A 64 4.45 -8.43 11.30
CA LYS A 64 4.67 -8.68 12.73
C LYS A 64 6.15 -8.82 13.08
N LEU A 65 6.94 -9.46 12.21
CA LEU A 65 8.39 -9.58 12.39
C LEU A 65 9.10 -8.23 12.25
N PHE A 66 8.75 -7.44 11.25
CA PHE A 66 9.31 -6.09 11.06
C PHE A 66 8.99 -5.16 12.24
N ALA A 67 7.73 -5.13 12.65
CA ALA A 67 7.28 -4.33 13.79
C ALA A 67 8.02 -4.72 15.08
N ARG A 68 8.18 -6.03 15.35
CA ARG A 68 8.91 -6.52 16.51
C ARG A 68 10.40 -6.14 16.44
N GLN A 69 11.02 -6.22 15.27
CA GLN A 69 12.42 -5.84 15.10
C GLN A 69 12.60 -4.32 15.34
N ALA A 70 11.74 -3.48 14.79
CA ALA A 70 11.76 -2.04 15.01
C ALA A 70 11.60 -1.70 16.49
N HIS A 71 10.64 -2.32 17.18
CA HIS A 71 10.42 -2.16 18.61
C HIS A 71 11.66 -2.55 19.42
N ASN A 72 12.26 -3.71 19.16
CA ASN A 72 13.45 -4.19 19.87
C ASN A 72 14.68 -3.29 19.64
N MET A 73 14.74 -2.58 18.51
CA MET A 73 15.76 -1.59 18.21
C MET A 73 15.46 -0.22 18.81
N GLY A 74 14.33 -0.06 19.52
CA GLY A 74 13.91 1.20 20.12
C GLY A 74 13.57 2.26 19.07
N VAL A 75 12.94 1.88 17.94
CA VAL A 75 12.41 2.83 16.97
C VAL A 75 11.20 3.53 17.57
N ASP A 76 11.26 4.86 17.65
CA ASP A 76 10.17 5.69 18.12
C ASP A 76 9.16 5.91 16.98
N LEU A 77 7.91 5.51 17.21
CA LEU A 77 6.83 5.61 16.24
C LEU A 77 5.79 6.63 16.69
N THR A 78 5.54 7.62 15.85
CA THR A 78 4.50 8.63 16.07
C THR A 78 3.27 8.26 15.24
N HIS A 79 2.19 7.91 15.94
CA HIS A 79 0.90 7.58 15.31
C HIS A 79 0.13 8.85 14.93
N GLU A 80 0.63 9.55 13.92
CA GLU A 80 0.01 10.76 13.38
C GLU A 80 0.02 10.74 11.86
N GLU A 81 -1.04 11.26 11.25
CA GLU A 81 -1.12 11.46 9.81
C GLU A 81 -0.43 12.77 9.42
N VAL A 82 0.64 12.66 8.64
CA VAL A 82 1.26 13.84 8.00
C VAL A 82 0.33 14.31 6.88
N THR A 83 -0.17 15.54 7.02
CA THR A 83 -1.13 16.14 6.09
C THR A 83 -0.48 17.10 5.10
N ALA A 84 0.66 17.68 5.45
CA ALA A 84 1.40 18.56 4.55
C ALA A 84 2.89 18.57 4.86
N ILE A 85 3.70 18.69 3.79
CA ILE A 85 5.15 18.86 3.86
C ILE A 85 5.51 20.00 2.91
N THR A 86 6.29 20.94 3.42
CA THR A 86 6.87 22.06 2.66
C THR A 86 8.37 22.11 2.93
N TYR A 87 9.12 22.84 2.10
CA TYR A 87 10.52 23.12 2.33
C TYR A 87 10.73 24.64 2.28
N ASP A 88 11.22 25.19 3.37
CA ASP A 88 11.46 26.63 3.52
C ASP A 88 12.60 26.84 4.52
N GLN A 89 13.46 27.85 4.25
CA GLN A 89 14.58 28.23 5.12
C GLN A 89 15.46 27.01 5.49
N ASP A 90 15.79 26.18 4.51
CA ASP A 90 16.62 24.98 4.63
C ASP A 90 16.07 23.89 5.56
N LEU A 91 14.76 23.93 5.85
CA LEU A 91 14.08 22.95 6.67
C LEU A 91 12.81 22.43 6.00
N PHE A 92 12.59 21.12 6.11
CA PHE A 92 11.29 20.52 5.86
C PHE A 92 10.36 20.87 7.03
N GLN A 93 9.22 21.46 6.72
CA GLN A 93 8.14 21.70 7.65
C GLN A 93 7.09 20.63 7.46
N VAL A 94 6.90 19.79 8.47
CA VAL A 94 5.97 18.66 8.46
C VAL A 94 4.80 18.98 9.37
N ARG A 95 3.60 18.97 8.82
CA ARG A 95 2.37 19.25 9.55
C ARG A 95 1.52 17.99 9.65
N THR A 96 1.05 17.71 10.84
CA THR A 96 0.00 16.72 11.12
C THR A 96 -1.30 17.44 11.47
N ARG A 97 -2.35 16.70 11.81
CA ARG A 97 -3.60 17.31 12.30
C ARG A 97 -3.43 17.94 13.69
N GLN A 98 -2.42 17.52 14.45
CA GLN A 98 -2.25 17.89 15.85
C GLN A 98 -1.02 18.78 16.08
N ASN A 99 0.07 18.52 15.36
CA ASN A 99 1.37 19.10 15.62
C ASN A 99 2.06 19.60 14.34
N SER A 100 3.17 20.32 14.55
CA SER A 100 4.10 20.74 13.50
C SER A 100 5.52 20.45 13.92
N TYR A 101 6.28 19.88 13.00
CA TYR A 101 7.67 19.48 13.19
C TYR A 101 8.53 20.09 12.09
N CYS A 102 9.84 20.17 12.30
CA CYS A 102 10.77 20.53 11.23
C CYS A 102 12.04 19.67 11.30
N SER A 103 12.69 19.51 10.14
CA SER A 103 13.89 18.70 10.01
C SER A 103 14.71 19.14 8.80
N PRO A 104 16.03 19.11 8.85
CA PRO A 104 16.88 19.35 7.68
C PRO A 104 16.82 18.21 6.67
N VAL A 105 16.44 17.00 7.07
CA VAL A 105 16.38 15.83 6.20
C VAL A 105 15.02 15.12 6.30
N ALA A 106 14.41 14.83 5.15
CA ALA A 106 13.15 14.10 5.07
C ALA A 106 13.26 12.84 4.22
N VAL A 107 12.61 11.76 4.70
CA VAL A 107 12.48 10.48 4.00
C VAL A 107 10.99 10.21 3.75
N ILE A 108 10.60 10.18 2.48
CA ILE A 108 9.22 9.91 2.04
C ILE A 108 9.09 8.44 1.71
N ALA A 109 8.41 7.70 2.58
CA ALA A 109 8.16 6.26 2.46
C ALA A 109 6.65 5.95 2.48
N THR A 110 5.84 6.87 1.93
CA THR A 110 4.37 6.88 1.97
C THR A 110 3.71 5.80 1.15
N GLY A 111 4.47 5.09 0.32
CA GLY A 111 3.97 4.00 -0.50
C GLY A 111 3.00 4.45 -1.59
N THR A 112 1.93 3.71 -1.78
CA THR A 112 0.94 3.96 -2.84
C THR A 112 -0.48 4.00 -2.28
N LYS A 113 -1.39 4.61 -3.05
CA LYS A 113 -2.84 4.59 -2.82
C LYS A 113 -3.55 3.88 -3.97
N SER A 114 -4.69 3.26 -3.67
CA SER A 114 -5.51 2.58 -4.68
C SER A 114 -6.18 3.57 -5.59
N LEU A 115 -6.20 3.27 -6.90
CA LEU A 115 -7.03 3.99 -7.85
C LEU A 115 -8.51 3.81 -7.49
N ARG A 116 -9.25 4.92 -7.50
CA ARG A 116 -10.68 4.92 -7.22
C ARG A 116 -11.46 4.67 -8.50
N ILE A 117 -12.61 4.01 -8.37
CA ILE A 117 -13.56 3.89 -9.47
C ILE A 117 -14.24 5.25 -9.65
N ALA A 118 -14.12 5.84 -10.84
CA ALA A 118 -14.79 7.09 -11.19
C ALA A 118 -16.03 6.85 -12.06
N ASP A 119 -16.03 5.79 -12.86
CA ASP A 119 -16.99 5.57 -13.95
C ASP A 119 -18.14 4.63 -13.57
N ILE A 120 -18.20 4.16 -12.31
CA ILE A 120 -19.24 3.26 -11.84
C ILE A 120 -20.12 4.00 -10.83
N LEU A 121 -21.43 4.04 -11.11
CA LEU A 121 -22.42 4.58 -10.17
C LEU A 121 -22.55 3.64 -8.98
N ILE A 122 -22.14 4.12 -7.81
CA ILE A 122 -22.26 3.43 -6.53
C ILE A 122 -23.12 4.28 -5.60
N PRO A 123 -24.31 3.79 -5.17
CA PRO A 123 -25.14 4.49 -4.21
C PRO A 123 -24.39 4.77 -2.89
N GLU A 124 -24.67 5.90 -2.26
CA GLU A 124 -24.03 6.29 -0.99
C GLU A 124 -24.22 5.23 0.10
N GLU A 125 -25.37 4.60 0.16
CA GLU A 125 -25.72 3.54 1.10
C GLU A 125 -24.94 2.22 0.90
N LEU A 126 -24.14 2.08 -0.14
CA LEU A 126 -23.28 0.91 -0.42
C LEU A 126 -21.79 1.22 -0.29
N GLN A 127 -21.41 2.45 0.05
CA GLN A 127 -20.00 2.84 0.16
C GLN A 127 -19.25 2.05 1.24
N ASP A 128 -19.90 1.65 2.31
CA ASP A 128 -19.37 0.81 3.38
C ASP A 128 -19.09 -0.65 2.95
N ARG A 129 -19.53 -1.03 1.73
CA ARG A 129 -19.32 -2.36 1.14
C ARG A 129 -18.34 -2.39 -0.01
N ILE A 130 -17.74 -1.22 -0.32
CA ILE A 130 -16.76 -1.07 -1.39
C ILE A 130 -15.38 -0.93 -0.77
N PHE A 131 -14.53 -1.89 -1.02
CA PHE A 131 -13.19 -1.98 -0.45
C PHE A 131 -12.12 -1.80 -1.53
N TYR A 132 -10.99 -1.30 -1.13
CA TYR A 132 -9.81 -1.12 -1.97
C TYR A 132 -8.60 -1.89 -1.43
N GLU A 133 -8.72 -2.41 -0.21
CA GLU A 133 -7.70 -3.22 0.46
C GLU A 133 -8.34 -4.50 1.01
N VAL A 134 -7.69 -5.64 0.78
CA VAL A 134 -8.24 -6.94 1.21
C VAL A 134 -8.17 -7.12 2.73
N TYR A 135 -7.27 -6.43 3.40
CA TYR A 135 -7.07 -6.57 4.84
C TYR A 135 -8.35 -6.36 5.63
N ASP A 136 -9.19 -5.42 5.19
CA ASP A 136 -10.45 -5.07 5.85
C ASP A 136 -11.52 -6.17 5.72
N LEU A 137 -11.32 -7.12 4.79
CA LEU A 137 -12.23 -8.24 4.53
C LEU A 137 -11.72 -9.60 5.05
N LEU A 138 -10.52 -9.67 5.64
CA LEU A 138 -9.89 -10.94 6.03
C LEU A 138 -10.64 -11.71 7.14
N GLN A 139 -11.50 -11.03 7.89
CA GLN A 139 -12.31 -11.64 8.95
C GLN A 139 -13.69 -12.08 8.46
N GLU A 140 -14.08 -11.71 7.23
CA GLU A 140 -15.37 -12.06 6.67
C GLU A 140 -15.39 -13.52 6.23
N GLU A 141 -16.49 -14.21 6.51
CA GLU A 141 -16.70 -15.62 6.18
C GLU A 141 -18.10 -15.86 5.57
N GLY A 142 -18.17 -16.81 4.65
CA GLY A 142 -19.43 -17.20 3.99
C GLY A 142 -20.02 -16.12 3.07
N LYS A 143 -19.21 -15.16 2.64
CA LYS A 143 -19.61 -14.04 1.80
C LYS A 143 -19.34 -14.28 0.34
N CYS A 144 -20.06 -13.55 -0.52
CA CYS A 144 -19.77 -13.43 -1.93
C CYS A 144 -19.04 -12.11 -2.17
N VAL A 145 -17.76 -12.18 -2.59
CA VAL A 145 -16.92 -11.01 -2.88
C VAL A 145 -16.67 -10.92 -4.37
N VAL A 146 -17.06 -9.81 -4.98
CA VAL A 146 -16.70 -9.50 -6.36
C VAL A 146 -15.43 -8.66 -6.36
N ILE A 147 -14.40 -9.08 -7.10
CA ILE A 147 -13.14 -8.34 -7.27
C ILE A 147 -13.09 -7.75 -8.67
N ILE A 148 -12.94 -6.44 -8.79
CA ILE A 148 -12.71 -5.76 -10.08
C ILE A 148 -11.21 -5.61 -10.28
N GLY A 149 -10.67 -6.27 -11.31
CA GLY A 149 -9.25 -6.25 -11.66
C GLY A 149 -8.73 -7.62 -12.04
N SER A 150 -7.55 -7.68 -12.65
CA SER A 150 -6.96 -8.94 -13.13
C SER A 150 -5.44 -9.01 -13.01
N GLY A 151 -4.84 -8.10 -12.24
CA GLY A 151 -3.42 -8.11 -11.90
C GLY A 151 -3.11 -8.99 -10.68
N ASP A 152 -1.84 -9.01 -10.28
CA ASP A 152 -1.34 -9.81 -9.16
C ASP A 152 -2.14 -9.59 -7.87
N ALA A 153 -2.44 -8.34 -7.53
CA ALA A 153 -3.20 -8.01 -6.33
C ALA A 153 -4.60 -8.65 -6.34
N ALA A 154 -5.31 -8.63 -7.48
CA ALA A 154 -6.66 -9.21 -7.58
C ALA A 154 -6.64 -10.72 -7.32
N PHE A 155 -5.66 -11.43 -7.86
CA PHE A 155 -5.53 -12.88 -7.69
C PHE A 155 -4.99 -13.26 -6.32
N ASP A 156 -4.04 -12.52 -5.77
CA ASP A 156 -3.54 -12.74 -4.41
C ASP A 156 -4.65 -12.52 -3.36
N TYR A 157 -5.45 -11.46 -3.54
CA TYR A 157 -6.64 -11.18 -2.72
C TYR A 157 -7.69 -12.28 -2.85
N ALA A 158 -7.95 -12.75 -4.08
CA ALA A 158 -8.89 -13.84 -4.32
C ALA A 158 -8.44 -15.14 -3.63
N LEU A 159 -7.16 -15.49 -3.70
CA LEU A 159 -6.58 -16.65 -3.04
C LEU A 159 -6.67 -16.56 -1.52
N ASN A 160 -6.60 -15.34 -0.97
CA ASN A 160 -6.76 -15.14 0.47
C ASN A 160 -8.21 -15.29 0.92
N LEU A 161 -9.12 -14.54 0.27
CA LEU A 161 -10.54 -14.54 0.59
C LEU A 161 -11.23 -15.88 0.27
N GLY A 162 -10.80 -16.55 -0.81
CA GLY A 162 -11.38 -17.80 -1.29
C GLY A 162 -11.23 -18.99 -0.33
N LYS A 163 -10.42 -18.84 0.71
CA LYS A 163 -10.30 -19.84 1.80
C LYS A 163 -11.62 -19.98 2.61
N LYS A 164 -12.42 -18.92 2.67
CA LYS A 164 -13.62 -18.83 3.52
C LYS A 164 -14.83 -18.23 2.81
N ASN A 165 -14.65 -17.68 1.62
CA ASN A 165 -15.65 -16.94 0.88
C ASN A 165 -15.75 -17.41 -0.57
N ARG A 166 -16.89 -17.12 -1.22
CA ARG A 166 -17.01 -17.22 -2.68
C ARG A 166 -16.44 -15.94 -3.31
N VAL A 167 -15.55 -16.09 -4.29
CA VAL A 167 -14.91 -14.95 -4.95
C VAL A 167 -15.14 -14.98 -6.45
N ILE A 168 -15.49 -13.84 -7.01
CA ILE A 168 -15.69 -13.67 -8.45
C ILE A 168 -14.73 -12.56 -8.91
N ILE A 169 -13.74 -12.90 -9.75
CA ILE A 169 -12.81 -11.93 -10.32
C ILE A 169 -13.37 -11.48 -11.66
N LEU A 170 -13.58 -10.17 -11.83
CA LEU A 170 -14.05 -9.55 -13.08
C LEU A 170 -12.90 -8.81 -13.75
N ASN A 171 -12.62 -9.20 -14.99
CA ASN A 171 -11.63 -8.57 -15.85
C ASN A 171 -12.30 -7.94 -17.07
N ARG A 172 -12.11 -6.65 -17.30
CA ARG A 172 -12.58 -5.97 -18.52
C ARG A 172 -11.88 -6.41 -19.80
N GLY A 173 -10.66 -6.96 -19.68
CA GLY A 173 -9.88 -7.48 -20.79
C GLY A 173 -10.09 -8.97 -21.02
N GLU A 174 -9.49 -9.50 -22.08
CA GLU A 174 -9.63 -10.91 -22.49
C GLU A 174 -8.77 -11.85 -21.62
N ARG A 175 -7.56 -11.42 -21.22
CA ARG A 175 -6.59 -12.26 -20.52
C ARG A 175 -6.25 -11.71 -19.14
N PRO A 176 -5.98 -12.58 -18.16
CA PRO A 176 -5.47 -12.15 -16.88
C PRO A 176 -4.10 -11.49 -17.04
N LYS A 177 -3.81 -10.50 -16.17
CA LYS A 177 -2.53 -9.77 -16.15
C LYS A 177 -1.67 -10.13 -14.93
N CYS A 178 -2.03 -11.20 -14.23
CA CYS A 178 -1.30 -11.68 -13.07
C CYS A 178 -0.17 -12.64 -13.46
N LEU A 179 0.72 -12.90 -12.49
CA LEU A 179 1.75 -13.92 -12.59
C LEU A 179 1.12 -15.30 -12.90
N PRO A 180 1.77 -16.13 -13.77
CA PRO A 180 1.27 -17.48 -14.08
C PRO A 180 1.01 -18.33 -12.83
N LEU A 181 1.86 -18.26 -11.84
CA LEU A 181 1.72 -18.98 -10.57
C LEU A 181 0.41 -18.63 -9.83
N LEU A 182 0.03 -17.35 -9.79
CA LEU A 182 -1.21 -16.91 -9.15
C LEU A 182 -2.44 -17.39 -9.93
N TRP A 183 -2.37 -17.32 -11.26
CA TRP A 183 -3.40 -17.85 -12.14
C TRP A 183 -3.63 -19.35 -11.93
N GLU A 184 -2.57 -20.16 -11.97
CA GLU A 184 -2.62 -21.61 -11.76
C GLU A 184 -3.19 -21.99 -10.38
N ARG A 185 -2.83 -21.24 -9.35
CA ARG A 185 -3.36 -21.46 -8.00
C ARG A 185 -4.85 -21.14 -7.91
N ALA A 186 -5.26 -20.00 -8.48
CA ALA A 186 -6.66 -19.60 -8.44
C ALA A 186 -7.58 -20.58 -9.16
N GLN A 187 -7.14 -21.17 -10.29
CA GLN A 187 -7.89 -22.19 -11.03
C GLN A 187 -8.13 -23.49 -10.24
N LYS A 188 -7.31 -23.76 -9.22
CA LYS A 188 -7.43 -24.97 -8.37
C LYS A 188 -8.37 -24.78 -7.19
N VAL A 189 -8.88 -23.56 -6.96
CA VAL A 189 -9.74 -23.22 -5.82
C VAL A 189 -11.18 -23.11 -6.31
N GLU A 190 -12.03 -24.04 -5.93
CA GLU A 190 -13.44 -24.13 -6.38
C GLU A 190 -14.27 -22.89 -6.01
N THR A 191 -13.93 -22.21 -4.92
CA THR A 191 -14.60 -21.01 -4.45
C THR A 191 -14.27 -19.76 -5.26
N ILE A 192 -13.26 -19.84 -6.17
CA ILE A 192 -12.84 -18.71 -7.01
C ILE A 192 -13.32 -18.91 -8.43
N SER A 193 -13.99 -17.94 -9.00
CA SER A 193 -14.34 -17.90 -10.41
C SER A 193 -13.78 -16.66 -11.09
N TYR A 194 -13.31 -16.80 -12.33
CA TYR A 194 -12.80 -15.71 -13.14
C TYR A 194 -13.69 -15.48 -14.35
N ARG A 195 -13.96 -14.22 -14.66
CA ARG A 195 -14.74 -13.79 -15.83
C ARG A 195 -13.95 -12.72 -16.57
N ASN A 196 -13.65 -12.99 -17.83
CA ASN A 196 -13.02 -12.03 -18.75
C ASN A 196 -14.06 -11.27 -19.57
N SER A 197 -13.62 -10.19 -20.21
CA SER A 197 -14.46 -9.33 -21.06
C SER A 197 -15.73 -8.84 -20.38
N VAL A 198 -15.62 -8.55 -19.07
CA VAL A 198 -16.73 -8.09 -18.24
C VAL A 198 -16.45 -6.67 -17.76
N VAL A 199 -17.31 -5.73 -18.16
CA VAL A 199 -17.23 -4.32 -17.75
C VAL A 199 -18.36 -4.02 -16.77
N VAL A 200 -18.00 -3.66 -15.55
CA VAL A 200 -18.96 -3.24 -14.52
C VAL A 200 -19.51 -1.88 -14.90
N GLN A 201 -20.85 -1.74 -14.93
CA GLN A 201 -21.55 -0.51 -15.31
C GLN A 201 -22.06 0.25 -14.09
N LYS A 202 -22.70 -0.45 -13.18
CA LYS A 202 -23.27 0.14 -11.96
C LYS A 202 -23.40 -0.91 -10.86
N VAL A 203 -23.57 -0.43 -9.65
CA VAL A 203 -23.90 -1.24 -8.47
C VAL A 203 -25.22 -0.74 -7.92
N THR A 204 -26.12 -1.67 -7.59
CA THR A 204 -27.42 -1.34 -7.02
C THR A 204 -27.66 -2.16 -5.76
N LYS A 205 -28.46 -1.62 -4.84
CA LYS A 205 -28.86 -2.35 -3.62
C LYS A 205 -29.84 -3.46 -3.99
N TYR A 206 -29.56 -4.65 -3.52
CA TYR A 206 -30.45 -5.80 -3.77
C TYR A 206 -31.24 -6.20 -2.52
N SER A 207 -30.62 -6.15 -1.32
CA SER A 207 -31.21 -6.54 -0.06
C SER A 207 -30.66 -5.71 1.09
N LYS A 208 -31.02 -6.01 2.35
CA LYS A 208 -30.42 -5.34 3.51
C LYS A 208 -28.89 -5.49 3.57
N SER A 209 -28.35 -6.58 3.05
CA SER A 209 -26.91 -6.90 3.14
C SER A 209 -26.23 -7.22 1.81
N GLY A 210 -26.93 -7.13 0.68
CA GLY A 210 -26.38 -7.50 -0.63
C GLY A 210 -26.55 -6.43 -1.68
N MET A 211 -25.71 -6.54 -2.73
CA MET A 211 -25.74 -5.69 -3.90
C MET A 211 -25.85 -6.53 -5.18
N LEU A 212 -26.33 -5.90 -6.24
CA LEU A 212 -26.24 -6.37 -7.62
C LEU A 212 -25.14 -5.56 -8.32
N VAL A 213 -24.24 -6.27 -8.98
CA VAL A 213 -23.19 -5.72 -9.83
C VAL A 213 -23.63 -5.95 -11.28
N ASP A 214 -24.10 -4.90 -11.92
CA ASP A 214 -24.55 -4.93 -13.31
C ASP A 214 -23.37 -4.77 -14.24
N CYS A 215 -23.23 -5.67 -15.20
CA CYS A 215 -22.09 -5.78 -16.07
C CYS A 215 -22.51 -5.88 -17.55
N GLN A 216 -21.66 -5.36 -18.44
CA GLN A 216 -21.74 -5.56 -19.87
C GLN A 216 -20.68 -6.55 -20.33
N THR A 217 -21.08 -7.48 -21.20
CA THR A 217 -20.19 -8.42 -21.87
C THR A 217 -20.45 -8.40 -23.39
N PRO A 218 -19.55 -8.98 -24.22
CA PRO A 218 -19.82 -9.13 -25.66
C PRO A 218 -21.08 -9.96 -25.99
N ALA A 219 -21.51 -10.82 -25.06
CA ALA A 219 -22.71 -11.65 -25.20
C ALA A 219 -24.00 -10.97 -24.67
N GLY A 220 -23.89 -9.77 -24.08
CA GLY A 220 -25.01 -9.03 -23.49
C GLY A 220 -24.79 -8.67 -22.03
N GLU A 221 -25.87 -8.31 -21.36
CA GLU A 221 -25.87 -7.93 -19.94
C GLU A 221 -25.70 -9.16 -19.04
N LEU A 222 -25.02 -8.95 -17.92
CA LEU A 222 -24.78 -9.96 -16.89
C LEU A 222 -24.85 -9.32 -15.51
N GLN A 223 -25.39 -10.02 -14.52
CA GLN A 223 -25.50 -9.55 -13.16
C GLN A 223 -24.86 -10.52 -12.17
N PHE A 224 -24.20 -9.97 -11.15
CA PHE A 224 -23.65 -10.75 -10.04
C PHE A 224 -24.21 -10.25 -8.71
N HIS A 225 -24.63 -11.21 -7.87
CA HIS A 225 -24.92 -10.91 -6.47
C HIS A 225 -23.63 -10.87 -5.67
N ALA A 226 -23.45 -9.85 -4.84
CA ALA A 226 -22.29 -9.70 -3.97
C ALA A 226 -22.67 -9.14 -2.60
N ASP A 227 -21.92 -9.54 -1.57
CA ASP A 227 -21.94 -8.91 -0.26
C ASP A 227 -20.97 -7.72 -0.23
N TYR A 228 -19.82 -7.89 -0.89
CA TYR A 228 -18.75 -6.90 -0.95
C TYR A 228 -18.17 -6.77 -2.36
N LEU A 229 -17.73 -5.56 -2.68
CA LEU A 229 -16.97 -5.25 -3.88
C LEU A 229 -15.56 -4.84 -3.49
N LEU A 230 -14.55 -5.53 -4.02
CA LEU A 230 -13.14 -5.23 -3.80
C LEU A 230 -12.51 -4.72 -5.09
N VAL A 231 -11.95 -3.52 -5.07
CA VAL A 231 -11.44 -2.83 -6.25
C VAL A 231 -9.93 -2.94 -6.31
N ALA A 232 -9.42 -3.66 -7.31
CA ALA A 232 -7.99 -3.94 -7.53
C ALA A 232 -7.54 -3.52 -8.94
N ILE A 233 -7.90 -2.29 -9.37
CA ILE A 233 -7.70 -1.76 -10.73
C ILE A 233 -6.35 -1.06 -10.93
N GLY A 234 -5.51 -1.01 -9.91
CA GLY A 234 -4.20 -0.37 -9.94
C GLY A 234 -3.96 0.58 -8.77
N ARG A 235 -2.76 1.12 -8.74
CA ARG A 235 -2.29 2.00 -7.66
C ARG A 235 -1.42 3.10 -8.23
N GLU A 236 -1.40 4.24 -7.56
CA GLU A 236 -0.53 5.38 -7.85
C GLU A 236 0.31 5.77 -6.64
N ALA A 237 1.38 6.55 -6.87
CA ALA A 237 2.24 7.06 -5.81
C ALA A 237 1.44 7.92 -4.82
N ASN A 238 1.67 7.72 -3.53
CA ASN A 238 1.02 8.51 -2.50
C ASN A 238 1.92 9.69 -2.08
N LEU A 239 1.86 10.78 -2.83
CA LEU A 239 2.61 12.02 -2.61
C LEU A 239 1.69 13.17 -2.16
N ASP A 240 0.46 12.90 -1.77
CA ASP A 240 -0.57 13.90 -1.48
C ASP A 240 -0.19 14.89 -0.36
N CYS A 241 0.72 14.48 0.52
CA CYS A 241 1.21 15.35 1.58
C CYS A 241 2.30 16.34 1.13
N LEU A 242 2.90 16.18 -0.05
CA LEU A 242 3.91 17.10 -0.58
C LEU A 242 3.21 18.31 -1.21
N SER A 243 3.64 19.51 -0.85
CA SER A 243 3.16 20.73 -1.54
C SER A 243 3.65 20.79 -2.97
N ASP A 244 2.92 21.49 -3.86
CA ASP A 244 3.31 21.67 -5.26
C ASP A 244 4.70 22.31 -5.39
N ALA A 245 5.03 23.26 -4.52
CA ALA A 245 6.34 23.91 -4.48
C ALA A 245 7.46 22.91 -4.12
N LEU A 246 7.23 22.00 -3.16
CA LEU A 246 8.17 20.95 -2.80
C LEU A 246 8.31 19.93 -3.93
N MET A 247 7.21 19.55 -4.58
CA MET A 247 7.23 18.63 -5.73
C MET A 247 8.12 19.13 -6.86
N GLN A 248 8.14 20.43 -7.13
CA GLN A 248 9.02 21.05 -8.14
C GLN A 248 10.50 21.03 -7.73
N GLN A 249 10.80 20.94 -6.45
CA GLN A 249 12.16 20.95 -5.91
C GLN A 249 12.72 19.55 -5.61
N THR A 250 11.92 18.48 -5.73
CA THR A 250 12.31 17.12 -5.33
C THR A 250 13.62 16.67 -5.92
N SER A 251 13.84 16.83 -7.23
CA SER A 251 15.07 16.41 -7.89
C SER A 251 16.32 17.17 -7.38
N MET A 252 16.19 18.45 -7.10
CA MET A 252 17.27 19.25 -6.54
C MET A 252 17.60 18.80 -5.11
N LEU A 253 16.59 18.64 -4.26
CA LEU A 253 16.76 18.22 -2.87
C LEU A 253 17.26 16.78 -2.74
N GLU A 254 16.88 15.89 -3.67
CA GLU A 254 17.46 14.54 -3.75
C GLU A 254 18.95 14.57 -4.13
N MET A 255 19.35 15.41 -5.09
CA MET A 255 20.76 15.59 -5.43
C MET A 255 21.59 16.20 -4.29
N GLN A 256 20.99 17.08 -3.49
CA GLN A 256 21.63 17.68 -2.31
C GLN A 256 21.67 16.70 -1.11
N GLY A 257 21.03 15.55 -1.19
CA GLY A 257 20.99 14.58 -0.09
C GLY A 257 20.10 14.99 1.08
N LEU A 258 19.16 15.92 0.86
CA LEU A 258 18.24 16.41 1.88
C LEU A 258 16.88 15.70 1.84
N LEU A 259 16.44 15.27 0.66
CA LEU A 259 15.19 14.53 0.44
C LEU A 259 15.48 13.13 -0.08
N TYR A 260 14.77 12.14 0.44
CA TYR A 260 14.84 10.75 -0.03
C TYR A 260 13.42 10.22 -0.24
N ILE A 261 13.08 9.91 -1.47
CA ILE A 261 11.81 9.23 -1.81
C ILE A 261 12.12 7.75 -2.01
N ILE A 262 11.53 6.84 -1.22
CA ILE A 262 11.90 5.42 -1.16
C ILE A 262 10.69 4.49 -1.12
N GLY A 263 10.90 3.29 -1.61
CA GLY A 263 9.87 2.24 -1.66
C GLY A 263 8.85 2.44 -2.77
N ASP A 264 7.68 1.86 -2.60
CA ASP A 264 6.65 1.78 -3.63
C ASP A 264 6.15 3.13 -4.17
N VAL A 265 6.34 4.21 -3.41
CA VAL A 265 5.99 5.58 -3.84
C VAL A 265 6.82 6.05 -5.04
N LYS A 266 8.04 5.51 -5.22
CA LYS A 266 8.98 5.88 -6.27
C LYS A 266 9.01 4.90 -7.45
N ASN A 267 8.77 3.62 -7.19
CA ASN A 267 9.19 2.53 -8.08
C ASN A 267 8.21 2.16 -9.20
N GLY A 268 7.17 2.96 -9.44
CA GLY A 268 6.23 2.72 -10.54
C GLY A 268 5.59 1.33 -10.47
N ILE A 269 5.92 0.44 -11.40
CA ILE A 269 5.44 -0.96 -11.42
C ILE A 269 6.34 -1.94 -10.68
N PHE A 270 7.58 -1.57 -10.33
CA PHE A 270 8.58 -2.43 -9.68
C PHE A 270 8.45 -2.38 -8.15
N ARG A 271 7.32 -2.86 -7.64
CA ARG A 271 6.95 -2.78 -6.23
C ARG A 271 7.11 -4.14 -5.57
N GLN A 272 8.18 -4.28 -4.77
CA GLN A 272 8.48 -5.50 -4.04
C GLN A 272 9.01 -5.17 -2.63
N THR A 273 8.63 -5.98 -1.65
CA THR A 273 9.07 -5.80 -0.26
C THR A 273 10.59 -5.75 -0.14
N SER A 274 11.30 -6.60 -0.87
CA SER A 274 12.77 -6.63 -0.85
C SER A 274 13.39 -5.35 -1.41
N ILE A 275 12.81 -4.77 -2.48
CA ILE A 275 13.24 -3.49 -3.05
C ILE A 275 13.01 -2.38 -2.03
N ALA A 276 11.81 -2.30 -1.45
CA ALA A 276 11.46 -1.29 -0.46
C ALA A 276 12.39 -1.32 0.77
N VAL A 277 12.67 -2.51 1.29
CA VAL A 277 13.61 -2.71 2.41
C VAL A 277 15.03 -2.29 2.02
N GLY A 278 15.50 -2.70 0.84
CA GLY A 278 16.83 -2.34 0.33
C GLY A 278 17.01 -0.83 0.17
N GLU A 279 16.00 -0.14 -0.39
CA GLU A 279 16.01 1.32 -0.53
C GLU A 279 16.00 2.04 0.83
N GLY A 280 15.24 1.52 1.82
CA GLY A 280 15.25 2.07 3.17
C GLY A 280 16.62 2.00 3.82
N VAL A 281 17.29 0.85 3.75
CA VAL A 281 18.66 0.68 4.25
C VAL A 281 19.63 1.61 3.52
N LEU A 282 19.54 1.66 2.19
CA LEU A 282 20.43 2.48 1.36
C LEU A 282 20.28 3.98 1.66
N ALA A 283 19.04 4.46 1.80
CA ALA A 283 18.76 5.85 2.15
C ALA A 283 19.39 6.21 3.51
N ALA A 284 19.16 5.37 4.53
CA ALA A 284 19.76 5.61 5.84
C ALA A 284 21.29 5.60 5.83
N MET A 285 21.90 4.74 5.00
CA MET A 285 23.37 4.75 4.81
C MET A 285 23.85 6.05 4.17
N LYS A 286 23.20 6.50 3.10
CA LYS A 286 23.57 7.75 2.41
C LYS A 286 23.43 8.97 3.34
N ILE A 287 22.32 9.07 4.06
CA ILE A 287 22.08 10.17 5.01
C ILE A 287 23.12 10.17 6.12
N TYR A 288 23.47 9.00 6.66
CA TYR A 288 24.49 8.90 7.70
C TYR A 288 25.86 9.42 7.24
N TRP A 289 26.29 9.08 6.02
CA TRP A 289 27.54 9.57 5.46
C TRP A 289 27.47 11.06 5.15
N TYR A 290 26.36 11.54 4.60
CA TYR A 290 26.13 12.97 4.36
C TYR A 290 26.27 13.78 5.65
N LEU A 291 25.62 13.35 6.74
CA LEU A 291 25.69 14.04 8.05
C LEU A 291 27.10 14.01 8.68
N LYS A 292 27.94 13.05 8.33
CA LYS A 292 29.35 13.01 8.78
C LYS A 292 30.29 13.91 8.00
N GLU A 293 29.97 14.21 6.76
CA GLU A 293 30.79 15.06 5.89
C GLU A 293 30.49 16.56 6.08
N ILE A 294 29.40 16.88 6.79
CA ILE A 294 29.13 18.28 7.21
C ILE A 294 30.00 18.58 8.43
N PRO A 295 30.91 19.57 8.35
CA PRO A 295 31.83 19.90 9.45
C PRO A 295 31.13 20.51 10.67
#